data_88f431507061b7ec38c2bf2c24105a42
#
_entry.id   88f431507061b7ec38c2bf2c24105a42
#
_cell.length_a   1.000
_cell.length_b   1.000
_cell.length_c   1.000
_cell.angle_alpha   90.00
_cell.angle_beta   90.00
_cell.angle_gamma   90.00
#
_symmetry.space_group_name_H-M   'P 1'
#
loop_
_entity.id
_entity.type
_entity.pdbx_description
1 polymer ?
#
loop_
_entity_poly.entity_id
_entity_poly.type
_entity_poly.pdbx_seq_one_letter_code
_entity_poly.pdbx_strand_id
1 'polypeptide(L)'
;MGREKSIDVVLLTKNSMEPCLRECVESIYANVPVNRLIVVDGGSTDGTVEFLKKYPNVVIIDDSGGNRATARQKGIEAAETEWHLHVDSDVILCKNWFQKASKLIRDDVGAIWGVAVPIEKLRYHIAYAMSKFYRMTIRDMLVKQMRSERCMMHDTLIRTEAVKDIKIPRDLHIWEDDYIGRYIIKKGYRFLKVKDPYCLHNVSEKSLDSIVLNGYLMRKYNIWGLKEVLMRFILTVPKCAWIYTVTRDFEAAKLQALIYILTMKGWLSFP
;
A
#
# COMPACT_ATOMS: atom_id res chain seq x y z
N MET A 1 -0.80 17.19 -29.52
CA MET A 1 -0.39 16.53 -28.25
C MET A 1 -1.01 17.35 -27.13
N GLY A 2 -2.13 16.89 -26.53
CA GLY A 2 -2.71 17.53 -25.36
C GLY A 2 -1.68 17.48 -24.22
N ARG A 3 -1.48 18.58 -23.48
CA ARG A 3 -0.69 18.58 -22.24
C ARG A 3 -1.24 17.48 -21.34
N GLU A 4 -0.41 16.50 -20.95
CA GLU A 4 -0.78 15.56 -19.89
C GLU A 4 -1.25 16.41 -18.69
N LYS A 5 -2.49 16.19 -18.26
CA LYS A 5 -3.03 16.90 -17.10
C LYS A 5 -2.17 16.56 -15.89
N SER A 6 -1.58 17.56 -15.26
CA SER A 6 -0.86 17.38 -14.00
C SER A 6 -1.85 16.94 -12.90
N ILE A 7 -1.37 16.14 -11.95
CA ILE A 7 -2.17 15.56 -10.86
C ILE A 7 -1.59 15.88 -9.49
N ASP A 8 -2.44 15.95 -8.49
CA ASP A 8 -2.01 16.00 -7.10
C ASP A 8 -1.47 14.63 -6.66
N VAL A 9 -0.37 14.64 -5.92
CA VAL A 9 0.21 13.44 -5.33
C VAL A 9 0.15 13.56 -3.81
N VAL A 10 -0.46 12.60 -3.15
CA VAL A 10 -0.57 12.52 -1.69
C VAL A 10 0.50 11.57 -1.17
N LEU A 11 1.39 12.08 -0.33
CA LEU A 11 2.48 11.36 0.30
C LEU A 11 2.31 11.38 1.82
N LEU A 12 2.15 10.23 2.44
CA LEU A 12 2.09 10.11 3.89
C LEU A 12 3.47 9.91 4.47
N THR A 13 3.83 10.69 5.50
CA THR A 13 5.14 10.62 6.13
C THR A 13 5.05 10.59 7.66
N LYS A 14 5.99 9.89 8.28
CA LYS A 14 6.28 9.95 9.71
C LYS A 14 7.66 9.35 9.95
N ASN A 15 8.66 10.20 10.21
CA ASN A 15 10.06 9.80 10.34
C ASN A 15 10.48 8.91 9.16
N SER A 16 10.35 9.45 7.95
CA SER A 16 10.40 8.68 6.70
C SER A 16 11.74 8.84 5.95
N MET A 17 12.74 9.53 6.50
CA MET A 17 14.05 9.65 5.83
C MET A 17 14.60 8.30 5.40
N GLU A 18 14.45 7.29 6.25
CA GLU A 18 14.72 5.90 5.93
C GLU A 18 13.40 5.13 5.68
N PRO A 19 13.36 4.09 4.83
CA PRO A 19 14.53 3.49 4.16
C PRO A 19 14.84 4.09 2.78
N CYS A 20 13.97 4.88 2.16
CA CYS A 20 14.19 5.32 0.76
C CYS A 20 13.36 6.56 0.36
N LEU A 21 13.13 7.51 1.27
CA LEU A 21 12.32 8.69 0.95
C LEU A 21 12.87 9.49 -0.24
N ARG A 22 14.20 9.62 -0.36
CA ARG A 22 14.85 10.32 -1.47
C ARG A 22 14.46 9.68 -2.81
N GLU A 23 14.69 8.39 -2.94
CA GLU A 23 14.40 7.62 -4.15
C GLU A 23 12.89 7.61 -4.45
N CYS A 24 12.06 7.56 -3.41
CA CYS A 24 10.61 7.67 -3.53
C CYS A 24 10.23 8.98 -4.21
N VAL A 25 10.64 10.12 -3.65
CA VAL A 25 10.28 11.45 -4.16
C VAL A 25 10.88 11.71 -5.55
N GLU A 26 12.14 11.34 -5.79
CA GLU A 26 12.76 11.41 -7.11
C GLU A 26 11.98 10.58 -8.14
N SER A 27 11.51 9.38 -7.77
CA SER A 27 10.70 8.54 -8.65
C SER A 27 9.33 9.17 -8.97
N ILE A 28 8.72 9.86 -8.01
CA ILE A 28 7.46 10.59 -8.22
C ILE A 28 7.66 11.67 -9.28
N TYR A 29 8.62 12.59 -9.08
CA TYR A 29 8.84 13.68 -10.02
C TYR A 29 9.33 13.23 -11.40
N ALA A 30 10.03 12.10 -11.47
CA ALA A 30 10.49 11.54 -12.75
C ALA A 30 9.38 10.83 -13.55
N ASN A 31 8.32 10.35 -12.90
CA ASN A 31 7.35 9.44 -13.54
C ASN A 31 5.89 9.91 -13.44
N VAL A 32 5.62 11.05 -12.79
CA VAL A 32 4.28 11.61 -12.61
C VAL A 32 4.30 13.10 -12.94
N PRO A 33 3.35 13.62 -13.71
CA PRO A 33 3.20 15.08 -13.95
C PRO A 33 2.60 15.74 -12.69
N VAL A 34 3.42 16.05 -11.71
CA VAL A 34 3.02 16.53 -10.38
C VAL A 34 2.47 17.96 -10.48
N ASN A 35 1.22 18.16 -10.06
CA ASN A 35 0.64 19.49 -9.81
C ASN A 35 1.07 20.00 -8.43
N ARG A 36 0.72 19.27 -7.38
CA ARG A 36 1.16 19.50 -5.99
C ARG A 36 1.58 18.16 -5.38
N LEU A 37 2.66 18.20 -4.59
CA LEU A 37 3.01 17.11 -3.68
C LEU A 37 2.43 17.43 -2.31
N ILE A 38 1.30 16.83 -1.97
CA ILE A 38 0.58 17.00 -0.71
C ILE A 38 1.16 16.01 0.28
N VAL A 39 2.01 16.49 1.16
CA VAL A 39 2.64 15.71 2.22
C VAL A 39 1.79 15.81 3.47
N VAL A 40 1.27 14.68 3.95
CA VAL A 40 0.56 14.62 5.24
C VAL A 40 1.51 13.99 6.26
N ASP A 41 2.03 14.83 7.15
CA ASP A 41 3.10 14.45 8.07
C ASP A 41 2.60 14.19 9.50
N GLY A 42 2.90 13.00 10.00
CA GLY A 42 2.53 12.52 11.33
C GLY A 42 3.41 13.05 12.48
N GLY A 43 4.08 14.20 12.31
CA GLY A 43 4.98 14.81 13.28
C GLY A 43 6.39 14.24 13.20
N SER A 44 7.01 14.28 12.02
CA SER A 44 8.40 13.85 11.80
C SER A 44 9.41 14.74 12.51
N THR A 45 10.46 14.12 13.06
CA THR A 45 11.58 14.78 13.77
C THR A 45 12.95 14.41 13.21
N ASP A 46 12.99 13.62 12.13
CA ASP A 46 14.22 13.07 11.52
C ASP A 46 14.72 13.87 10.31
N GLY A 47 14.15 15.06 10.04
CA GLY A 47 14.48 15.88 8.88
C GLY A 47 13.63 15.60 7.64
N THR A 48 12.63 14.72 7.72
CA THR A 48 11.69 14.39 6.63
C THR A 48 11.06 15.64 6.02
N VAL A 49 10.49 16.53 6.85
CA VAL A 49 9.79 17.74 6.39
C VAL A 49 10.76 18.73 5.74
N GLU A 50 11.92 18.97 6.34
CA GLU A 50 12.97 19.83 5.83
C GLU A 50 13.53 19.34 4.49
N PHE A 51 13.63 18.04 4.33
CA PHE A 51 14.03 17.43 3.06
C PHE A 51 12.99 17.65 1.97
N LEU A 52 11.70 17.41 2.28
CA LEU A 52 10.61 17.52 1.31
C LEU A 52 10.36 18.96 0.85
N LYS A 53 10.53 19.96 1.72
CA LYS A 53 10.40 21.39 1.37
C LYS A 53 11.36 21.85 0.28
N LYS A 54 12.40 21.10 -0.06
CA LYS A 54 13.34 21.42 -1.15
C LYS A 54 12.78 21.14 -2.54
N TYR A 55 11.69 20.38 -2.63
CA TYR A 55 11.06 20.05 -3.92
C TYR A 55 10.00 21.09 -4.32
N PRO A 56 9.72 21.22 -5.61
CA PRO A 56 8.74 22.20 -6.09
C PRO A 56 7.30 21.77 -5.73
N ASN A 57 6.41 22.74 -5.56
CA ASN A 57 4.97 22.55 -5.37
C ASN A 57 4.60 21.63 -4.19
N VAL A 58 5.40 21.62 -3.13
CA VAL A 58 5.13 20.86 -1.91
C VAL A 58 4.18 21.62 -1.00
N VAL A 59 3.14 20.92 -0.54
CA VAL A 59 2.18 21.41 0.48
C VAL A 59 2.28 20.48 1.67
N ILE A 60 2.64 21.01 2.84
CA ILE A 60 2.73 20.23 4.09
C ILE A 60 1.44 20.37 4.89
N ILE A 61 0.84 19.25 5.27
CA ILE A 61 -0.32 19.18 6.14
C ILE A 61 0.10 18.46 7.42
N ASP A 62 -0.07 19.12 8.55
CA ASP A 62 0.22 18.53 9.86
C ASP A 62 -0.85 17.51 10.24
N ASP A 63 -0.39 16.31 10.61
CA ASP A 63 -1.18 15.23 11.19
C ASP A 63 -0.52 14.68 12.49
N SER A 64 0.20 15.55 13.21
CA SER A 64 0.83 15.22 14.50
C SER A 64 -0.21 14.64 15.45
N GLY A 65 0.10 13.46 16.02
CA GLY A 65 -0.85 12.71 16.87
C GLY A 65 -1.97 11.98 16.10
N GLY A 66 -1.99 12.07 14.76
CA GLY A 66 -2.86 11.27 13.90
C GLY A 66 -2.34 9.86 13.61
N ASN A 67 -2.95 9.23 12.64
CA ASN A 67 -2.56 7.89 12.16
C ASN A 67 -2.83 7.76 10.65
N ARG A 68 -2.60 6.58 10.06
CA ARG A 68 -2.82 6.40 8.60
C ARG A 68 -4.22 6.76 8.13
N ALA A 69 -5.26 6.45 8.93
CA ALA A 69 -6.65 6.78 8.56
C ALA A 69 -6.86 8.29 8.52
N THR A 70 -6.38 9.04 9.51
CA THR A 70 -6.47 10.52 9.54
C THR A 70 -5.63 11.14 8.44
N ALA A 71 -4.43 10.63 8.21
CA ALA A 71 -3.55 11.12 7.16
C ALA A 71 -4.13 10.89 5.75
N ARG A 72 -4.70 9.69 5.46
CA ARG A 72 -5.41 9.43 4.19
C ARG A 72 -6.63 10.34 4.03
N GLN A 73 -7.40 10.55 5.11
CA GLN A 73 -8.56 11.46 5.08
C GLN A 73 -8.14 12.87 4.69
N LYS A 74 -7.14 13.44 5.37
CA LYS A 74 -6.62 14.80 5.07
C LYS A 74 -6.06 14.89 3.64
N GLY A 75 -5.34 13.85 3.19
CA GLY A 75 -4.80 13.81 1.83
C GLY A 75 -5.89 13.80 0.77
N ILE A 76 -6.96 13.02 0.95
CA ILE A 76 -8.12 12.98 0.05
C ILE A 76 -8.85 14.34 0.05
N GLU A 77 -9.05 14.94 1.22
CA GLU A 77 -9.74 16.23 1.35
C GLU A 77 -8.94 17.39 0.71
N ALA A 78 -7.61 17.29 0.68
CA ALA A 78 -6.74 18.29 0.09
C ALA A 78 -6.55 18.15 -1.43
N ALA A 79 -6.87 16.98 -2.01
CA ALA A 79 -6.73 16.74 -3.44
C ALA A 79 -7.81 17.47 -4.25
N GLU A 80 -7.40 18.23 -5.28
CA GLU A 80 -8.29 19.08 -6.11
C GLU A 80 -8.34 18.63 -7.57
N THR A 81 -7.33 17.88 -8.04
CA THR A 81 -7.28 17.40 -9.43
C THR A 81 -8.30 16.29 -9.67
N GLU A 82 -8.74 16.10 -10.90
CA GLU A 82 -9.71 15.05 -11.30
C GLU A 82 -9.29 13.64 -10.85
N TRP A 83 -7.99 13.38 -10.94
CA TRP A 83 -7.33 12.18 -10.43
C TRP A 83 -6.19 12.61 -9.52
N HIS A 84 -6.00 11.91 -8.42
CA HIS A 84 -4.85 12.10 -7.54
C HIS A 84 -4.17 10.76 -7.25
N LEU A 85 -2.87 10.79 -6.98
CA LEU A 85 -2.07 9.60 -6.73
C LEU A 85 -1.70 9.52 -5.25
N HIS A 86 -2.05 8.43 -4.58
CA HIS A 86 -1.48 8.10 -3.28
C HIS A 86 -0.17 7.34 -3.44
N VAL A 87 0.87 7.79 -2.73
CA VAL A 87 2.18 7.11 -2.67
C VAL A 87 2.60 6.98 -1.21
N ASP A 88 3.09 5.82 -0.82
CA ASP A 88 3.73 5.64 0.49
C ASP A 88 5.21 6.04 0.41
N SER A 89 5.78 6.53 1.51
CA SER A 89 7.15 7.08 1.54
C SER A 89 8.27 6.04 1.40
N ASP A 90 7.92 4.76 1.38
CA ASP A 90 8.82 3.62 1.26
C ASP A 90 8.71 2.86 -0.08
N VAL A 91 8.14 3.52 -1.11
CA VAL A 91 8.02 2.93 -2.46
C VAL A 91 8.75 3.74 -3.51
N ILE A 92 9.20 3.06 -4.58
CA ILE A 92 9.84 3.67 -5.74
C ILE A 92 9.01 3.31 -6.98
N LEU A 93 8.46 4.32 -7.66
CA LEU A 93 7.62 4.12 -8.83
C LEU A 93 8.44 3.64 -10.04
N CYS A 94 7.89 2.70 -10.82
CA CYS A 94 8.54 2.27 -12.05
C CYS A 94 8.55 3.36 -13.12
N LYS A 95 9.46 3.24 -14.08
CA LYS A 95 9.55 4.15 -15.23
C LYS A 95 8.21 4.28 -15.96
N ASN A 96 7.83 5.53 -16.26
CA ASN A 96 6.59 5.89 -16.95
C ASN A 96 5.32 5.41 -16.20
N TRP A 97 5.35 5.44 -14.88
CA TRP A 97 4.25 4.94 -14.04
C TRP A 97 2.91 5.58 -14.43
N PHE A 98 2.83 6.92 -14.45
CA PHE A 98 1.61 7.64 -14.78
C PHE A 98 1.14 7.39 -16.22
N GLN A 99 2.05 7.38 -17.19
CA GLN A 99 1.71 7.11 -18.59
C GLN A 99 1.10 5.71 -18.79
N LYS A 100 1.51 4.73 -17.98
CA LYS A 100 0.95 3.38 -18.00
C LYS A 100 -0.41 3.35 -17.31
N ALA A 101 -0.55 3.98 -16.15
CA ALA A 101 -1.80 4.06 -15.41
C ALA A 101 -2.87 4.83 -16.18
N SER A 102 -2.54 5.97 -16.79
CA SER A 102 -3.49 6.82 -17.52
C SER A 102 -4.16 6.11 -18.70
N LYS A 103 -3.50 5.14 -19.32
CA LYS A 103 -4.09 4.30 -20.39
C LYS A 103 -5.25 3.42 -19.89
N LEU A 104 -5.36 3.22 -18.60
CA LEU A 104 -6.39 2.39 -17.98
C LEU A 104 -7.58 3.22 -17.47
N ILE A 105 -7.50 4.54 -17.55
CA ILE A 105 -8.60 5.44 -17.15
C ILE A 105 -9.79 5.21 -18.08
N ARG A 106 -10.96 4.96 -17.47
CA ARG A 106 -12.28 4.83 -18.12
C ARG A 106 -13.31 5.48 -17.19
N ASP A 107 -14.49 5.74 -17.70
CA ASP A 107 -15.58 6.38 -16.93
C ASP A 107 -16.02 5.53 -15.74
N ASP A 108 -15.97 4.21 -15.88
CA ASP A 108 -16.35 3.24 -14.84
C ASP A 108 -15.21 2.93 -13.85
N VAL A 109 -14.01 3.49 -14.02
CA VAL A 109 -12.85 3.24 -13.17
C VAL A 109 -12.74 4.31 -12.08
N GLY A 110 -12.71 3.90 -10.83
CA GLY A 110 -12.52 4.77 -9.66
C GLY A 110 -11.11 4.72 -9.08
N ALA A 111 -10.38 3.61 -9.28
CA ALA A 111 -8.99 3.52 -8.84
C ALA A 111 -8.17 2.52 -9.68
N ILE A 112 -6.87 2.79 -9.76
CA ILE A 112 -5.89 1.96 -10.46
C ILE A 112 -4.70 1.77 -9.51
N TRP A 113 -4.54 0.55 -9.01
CA TRP A 113 -3.44 0.17 -8.15
C TRP A 113 -2.38 -0.60 -8.93
N GLY A 114 -1.15 -0.10 -8.89
CA GLY A 114 0.03 -0.81 -9.35
C GLY A 114 0.51 -1.82 -8.30
N VAL A 115 0.97 -3.00 -8.73
CA VAL A 115 1.46 -3.99 -7.78
C VAL A 115 2.79 -3.56 -7.15
N ALA A 116 2.91 -3.72 -5.83
CA ALA A 116 4.14 -3.46 -5.10
C ALA A 116 5.03 -4.70 -5.01
N VAL A 117 6.21 -4.62 -5.61
CA VAL A 117 7.20 -5.70 -5.58
C VAL A 117 8.14 -5.46 -4.39
N PRO A 118 8.19 -6.33 -3.38
CA PRO A 118 9.10 -6.14 -2.25
C PRO A 118 10.55 -6.26 -2.71
N ILE A 119 11.40 -5.34 -2.26
CA ILE A 119 12.85 -5.37 -2.50
C ILE A 119 13.65 -5.73 -1.24
N GLU A 120 13.05 -5.65 -0.07
CA GLU A 120 13.65 -6.15 1.16
C GLU A 120 13.83 -7.69 1.04
N LYS A 121 15.01 -8.17 1.39
CA LYS A 121 15.48 -9.53 1.10
C LYS A 121 14.51 -10.64 1.51
N LEU A 122 14.03 -10.62 2.76
CA LEU A 122 13.20 -11.72 3.28
C LEU A 122 11.83 -11.76 2.59
N ARG A 123 11.21 -10.59 2.39
CA ARG A 123 9.92 -10.49 1.70
C ARG A 123 10.03 -10.81 0.22
N TYR A 124 11.14 -10.40 -0.41
CA TYR A 124 11.44 -10.78 -1.79
C TYR A 124 11.58 -12.30 -1.93
N HIS A 125 12.31 -12.97 -1.03
CA HIS A 125 12.45 -14.43 -1.03
C HIS A 125 11.11 -15.13 -0.85
N ILE A 126 10.24 -14.64 0.04
CA ILE A 126 8.88 -15.15 0.18
C ILE A 126 8.09 -14.99 -1.14
N ALA A 127 8.10 -13.80 -1.74
CA ALA A 127 7.40 -13.54 -3.00
C ALA A 127 7.95 -14.39 -4.14
N TYR A 128 9.28 -14.53 -4.23
CA TYR A 128 9.94 -15.38 -5.21
C TYR A 128 9.55 -16.85 -5.07
N ALA A 129 9.62 -17.42 -3.86
CA ALA A 129 9.21 -18.80 -3.61
C ALA A 129 7.75 -19.05 -4.00
N MET A 130 6.85 -18.11 -3.67
CA MET A 130 5.44 -18.21 -4.03
C MET A 130 5.21 -18.08 -5.53
N SER A 131 5.98 -17.25 -6.25
CA SER A 131 5.91 -17.16 -7.70
C SER A 131 6.27 -18.49 -8.38
N LYS A 132 7.27 -19.21 -7.85
CA LYS A 132 7.64 -20.56 -8.31
C LYS A 132 6.52 -21.58 -8.05
N PHE A 133 5.90 -21.53 -6.87
CA PHE A 133 4.78 -22.39 -6.54
C PHE A 133 3.62 -22.24 -7.52
N TYR A 134 3.26 -20.99 -7.85
CA TYR A 134 2.18 -20.71 -8.80
C TYR A 134 2.59 -20.76 -10.27
N ARG A 135 3.88 -20.98 -10.58
CA ARG A 135 4.45 -20.94 -11.94
C ARG A 135 4.11 -19.63 -12.67
N MET A 136 4.28 -18.53 -11.97
CA MET A 136 3.97 -17.16 -12.43
C MET A 136 5.16 -16.23 -12.24
N THR A 137 5.12 -15.06 -12.88
CA THR A 137 6.02 -13.97 -12.47
C THR A 137 5.64 -13.47 -11.07
N ILE A 138 6.58 -12.82 -10.37
CA ILE A 138 6.28 -12.23 -9.04
C ILE A 138 5.10 -11.27 -9.15
N ARG A 139 5.06 -10.41 -10.16
CA ARG A 139 3.97 -9.42 -10.33
C ARG A 139 2.62 -10.09 -10.58
N ASP A 140 2.55 -11.07 -11.47
CA ASP A 140 1.30 -11.81 -11.72
C ASP A 140 0.82 -12.56 -10.45
N MET A 141 1.74 -13.15 -9.72
CA MET A 141 1.42 -13.84 -8.46
C MET A 141 0.91 -12.88 -7.39
N LEU A 142 1.55 -11.72 -7.22
CA LEU A 142 1.12 -10.72 -6.24
C LEU A 142 -0.30 -10.19 -6.57
N VAL A 143 -0.58 -9.88 -7.83
CA VAL A 143 -1.94 -9.48 -8.26
C VAL A 143 -2.96 -10.58 -7.95
N LYS A 144 -2.63 -11.84 -8.27
CA LYS A 144 -3.52 -12.99 -8.03
C LYS A 144 -3.79 -13.24 -6.55
N GLN A 145 -2.80 -13.01 -5.68
CA GLN A 145 -2.95 -13.23 -4.23
C GLN A 145 -3.85 -12.19 -3.56
N MET A 146 -4.06 -11.03 -4.20
CA MET A 146 -4.94 -10.02 -3.65
C MET A 146 -6.39 -10.49 -3.73
N ARG A 147 -7.14 -10.30 -2.64
CA ARG A 147 -8.58 -10.54 -2.64
C ARG A 147 -9.25 -9.58 -3.62
N SER A 148 -10.38 -9.99 -4.21
CA SER A 148 -11.11 -9.17 -5.17
C SER A 148 -11.45 -7.76 -4.64
N GLU A 149 -11.73 -7.67 -3.34
CA GLU A 149 -12.14 -6.43 -2.67
C GLU A 149 -11.01 -5.71 -1.94
N ARG A 150 -9.86 -6.39 -1.74
CA ARG A 150 -8.74 -5.76 -1.06
C ARG A 150 -8.04 -4.76 -1.96
N CYS A 151 -7.90 -3.58 -1.44
CA CYS A 151 -7.19 -2.46 -2.06
C CYS A 151 -5.92 -2.15 -1.30
N MET A 152 -4.99 -1.52 -1.97
CA MET A 152 -3.76 -1.00 -1.39
C MET A 152 -3.59 0.44 -1.87
N MET A 153 -2.82 1.25 -1.13
CA MET A 153 -2.69 2.69 -1.42
C MET A 153 -1.26 3.14 -1.66
N HIS A 154 -0.29 2.24 -1.68
CA HIS A 154 1.12 2.62 -1.81
C HIS A 154 1.53 3.17 -3.19
N ASP A 155 0.78 2.93 -4.27
CA ASP A 155 0.95 3.53 -5.59
C ASP A 155 -0.40 3.50 -6.35
N THR A 156 -1.41 4.18 -5.80
CA THR A 156 -2.79 4.09 -6.29
C THR A 156 -3.29 5.40 -6.84
N LEU A 157 -3.59 5.42 -8.14
CA LEU A 157 -4.27 6.52 -8.81
C LEU A 157 -5.77 6.43 -8.54
N ILE A 158 -6.36 7.46 -7.97
CA ILE A 158 -7.75 7.51 -7.52
C ILE A 158 -8.49 8.63 -8.24
N ARG A 159 -9.70 8.34 -8.72
CA ARG A 159 -10.64 9.36 -9.19
C ARG A 159 -11.14 10.14 -7.95
N THR A 160 -10.87 11.43 -7.90
CA THR A 160 -11.16 12.25 -6.72
C THR A 160 -12.63 12.24 -6.35
N GLU A 161 -13.53 12.29 -7.33
CA GLU A 161 -14.96 12.22 -7.10
C GLU A 161 -15.43 10.88 -6.48
N ALA A 162 -14.75 9.78 -6.77
CA ALA A 162 -15.09 8.48 -6.21
C ALA A 162 -14.89 8.40 -4.69
N VAL A 163 -14.10 9.32 -4.11
CA VAL A 163 -13.77 9.34 -2.67
C VAL A 163 -14.11 10.66 -1.98
N LYS A 164 -14.68 11.63 -2.69
CA LYS A 164 -14.92 13.00 -2.20
C LYS A 164 -15.68 13.05 -0.85
N ASP A 165 -16.66 12.19 -0.67
CA ASP A 165 -17.53 12.19 0.52
C ASP A 165 -17.13 11.10 1.54
N ILE A 166 -15.98 10.45 1.35
CA ILE A 166 -15.56 9.36 2.23
C ILE A 166 -15.30 9.89 3.65
N LYS A 167 -15.68 9.08 4.64
CA LYS A 167 -15.31 9.28 6.05
C LYS A 167 -14.63 8.03 6.55
N ILE A 168 -13.31 8.09 6.67
CA ILE A 168 -12.49 6.96 7.10
C ILE A 168 -12.56 6.87 8.63
N PRO A 169 -12.99 5.72 9.21
CA PRO A 169 -13.00 5.55 10.66
C PRO A 169 -11.60 5.75 11.26
N ARG A 170 -11.48 6.61 12.27
CA ARG A 170 -10.19 7.01 12.84
C ARG A 170 -9.40 5.85 13.45
N ASP A 171 -10.07 4.82 13.94
CA ASP A 171 -9.46 3.63 14.52
C ASP A 171 -9.00 2.60 13.47
N LEU A 172 -9.34 2.81 12.19
CA LEU A 172 -9.02 1.90 11.10
C LEU A 172 -7.64 2.21 10.46
N HIS A 173 -6.59 2.29 11.25
CA HIS A 173 -5.28 2.75 10.79
C HIS A 173 -4.38 1.67 10.13
N ILE A 174 -4.87 0.44 9.94
CA ILE A 174 -4.17 -0.63 9.21
C ILE A 174 -4.94 -1.10 7.97
N TRP A 175 -6.25 -0.95 7.96
CA TRP A 175 -7.15 -1.38 6.89
C TRP A 175 -7.87 -0.19 6.23
N GLU A 176 -7.34 1.00 6.39
CA GLU A 176 -7.85 2.21 5.77
C GLU A 176 -7.84 2.11 4.24
N ASP A 177 -6.83 1.43 3.69
CA ASP A 177 -6.68 1.15 2.26
C ASP A 177 -7.82 0.28 1.71
N ASP A 178 -8.15 -0.81 2.40
CA ASP A 178 -9.25 -1.71 2.03
C ASP A 178 -10.61 -1.02 2.19
N TYR A 179 -10.77 -0.19 3.22
CA TYR A 179 -11.97 0.61 3.44
C TYR A 179 -12.22 1.60 2.28
N ILE A 180 -11.19 2.33 1.85
CA ILE A 180 -11.26 3.24 0.72
C ILE A 180 -11.67 2.49 -0.56
N GLY A 181 -11.05 1.34 -0.81
CA GLY A 181 -11.36 0.55 -1.99
C GLY A 181 -12.77 0.00 -2.01
N ARG A 182 -13.26 -0.51 -0.87
CA ARG A 182 -14.68 -0.95 -0.75
C ARG A 182 -15.64 0.20 -0.94
N TYR A 183 -15.29 1.39 -0.45
CA TYR A 183 -16.08 2.59 -0.65
C TYR A 183 -16.19 2.95 -2.14
N ILE A 184 -15.08 2.93 -2.88
CA ILE A 184 -15.05 3.16 -4.34
C ILE A 184 -15.94 2.16 -5.06
N ILE A 185 -15.83 0.86 -4.73
CA ILE A 185 -16.63 -0.21 -5.32
C ILE A 185 -18.11 -0.03 -4.99
N LYS A 186 -18.45 0.34 -3.75
CA LYS A 186 -19.83 0.60 -3.33
C LYS A 186 -20.47 1.78 -4.07
N LYS A 187 -19.67 2.76 -4.48
CA LYS A 187 -20.12 3.88 -5.33
C LYS A 187 -20.35 3.48 -6.80
N GLY A 188 -20.12 2.23 -7.16
CA GLY A 188 -20.33 1.70 -8.52
C GLY A 188 -19.10 1.77 -9.43
N TYR A 189 -17.95 2.22 -8.92
CA TYR A 189 -16.71 2.25 -9.69
C TYR A 189 -15.94 0.93 -9.59
N ARG A 190 -15.13 0.67 -10.61
CA ARG A 190 -14.17 -0.44 -10.61
C ARG A 190 -12.87 -0.03 -9.94
N PHE A 191 -12.30 -0.92 -9.15
CA PHE A 191 -10.95 -0.84 -8.63
C PHE A 191 -10.04 -1.80 -9.40
N LEU A 192 -9.17 -1.25 -10.24
CA LEU A 192 -8.28 -2.06 -11.07
C LEU A 192 -7.00 -2.41 -10.30
N LYS A 193 -6.61 -3.67 -10.36
CA LYS A 193 -5.34 -4.19 -9.83
C LYS A 193 -4.50 -4.65 -11.00
N VAL A 194 -3.35 -4.04 -11.19
CA VAL A 194 -2.56 -4.26 -12.40
C VAL A 194 -1.13 -4.66 -12.06
N LYS A 195 -0.52 -5.46 -12.94
CA LYS A 195 0.89 -5.84 -12.82
C LYS A 195 1.85 -4.82 -13.44
N ASP A 196 1.32 -3.89 -14.21
CA ASP A 196 2.01 -2.77 -14.84
C ASP A 196 1.01 -1.62 -15.04
N PRO A 197 1.25 -0.42 -14.48
CA PRO A 197 2.46 -0.03 -13.74
C PRO A 197 2.67 -0.81 -12.43
N TYR A 198 3.83 -0.64 -11.82
CA TYR A 198 4.20 -1.24 -10.53
C TYR A 198 5.12 -0.30 -9.75
N CYS A 199 5.29 -0.56 -8.45
CA CYS A 199 6.33 0.05 -7.65
C CYS A 199 7.26 -1.00 -7.03
N LEU A 200 8.47 -0.57 -6.64
CA LEU A 200 9.33 -1.31 -5.74
C LEU A 200 9.01 -0.86 -4.32
N HIS A 201 8.85 -1.79 -3.40
CA HIS A 201 8.44 -1.50 -2.03
C HIS A 201 9.53 -1.94 -1.05
N ASN A 202 10.16 -0.96 -0.41
CA ASN A 202 11.17 -1.16 0.61
C ASN A 202 10.53 -1.16 1.99
N VAL A 203 9.87 -2.26 2.33
CA VAL A 203 9.10 -2.36 3.57
C VAL A 203 10.03 -2.30 4.77
N SER A 204 9.92 -1.25 5.57
CA SER A 204 10.55 -1.21 6.89
C SER A 204 10.04 -2.37 7.77
N GLU A 205 10.86 -2.84 8.71
CA GLU A 205 10.44 -3.88 9.64
C GLU A 205 9.17 -3.45 10.39
N LYS A 206 8.08 -4.18 10.17
CA LYS A 206 6.86 -3.98 10.96
C LYS A 206 7.11 -4.47 12.37
N SER A 207 6.75 -3.68 13.35
CA SER A 207 6.77 -4.14 14.74
C SER A 207 5.88 -5.37 14.91
N LEU A 208 6.25 -6.29 15.77
CA LEU A 208 5.45 -7.49 16.06
C LEU A 208 4.04 -7.12 16.52
N ASP A 209 3.92 -6.02 17.26
CA ASP A 209 2.64 -5.49 17.74
C ASP A 209 1.71 -5.07 16.60
N SER A 210 2.25 -4.49 15.52
CA SER A 210 1.45 -4.13 14.36
C SER A 210 0.89 -5.36 13.62
N ILE A 211 1.59 -6.51 13.67
CA ILE A 211 1.08 -7.77 13.10
C ILE A 211 -0.05 -8.34 13.96
N VAL A 212 0.09 -8.28 15.30
CA VAL A 212 -0.98 -8.70 16.22
C VAL A 212 -2.21 -7.81 16.04
N LEU A 213 -2.03 -6.50 16.03
CA LEU A 213 -3.11 -5.55 15.80
C LEU A 213 -3.83 -5.76 14.46
N ASN A 214 -3.08 -6.13 13.41
CA ASN A 214 -3.66 -6.49 12.12
C ASN A 214 -4.66 -7.65 12.26
N GLY A 215 -4.31 -8.72 12.98
CA GLY A 215 -5.21 -9.83 13.25
C GLY A 215 -6.47 -9.43 14.02
N TYR A 216 -6.31 -8.60 15.06
CA TYR A 216 -7.41 -8.05 15.85
C TYR A 216 -8.40 -7.26 14.97
N LEU A 217 -7.92 -6.35 14.14
CA LEU A 217 -8.76 -5.56 13.24
C LEU A 217 -9.42 -6.41 12.15
N MET A 218 -8.76 -7.45 11.65
CA MET A 218 -9.36 -8.40 10.72
C MET A 218 -10.62 -9.06 11.28
N ARG A 219 -10.63 -9.38 12.57
CA ARG A 219 -11.83 -9.93 13.23
C ARG A 219 -12.87 -8.84 13.51
N LYS A 220 -12.44 -7.72 14.09
CA LYS A 220 -13.33 -6.58 14.40
C LYS A 220 -14.16 -6.14 13.21
N TYR A 221 -13.55 -6.07 12.03
CA TYR A 221 -14.20 -5.63 10.79
C TYR A 221 -14.66 -6.79 9.90
N ASN A 222 -14.69 -8.01 10.44
CA ASN A 222 -15.12 -9.23 9.72
C ASN A 222 -14.45 -9.41 8.34
N ILE A 223 -13.16 -9.09 8.26
CA ILE A 223 -12.36 -9.22 7.04
C ILE A 223 -12.00 -10.69 6.79
N TRP A 224 -11.62 -11.42 7.86
CA TRP A 224 -11.41 -12.87 7.84
C TRP A 224 -12.28 -13.55 8.89
N GLY A 225 -12.97 -14.60 8.44
CA GLY A 225 -13.67 -15.52 9.33
C GLY A 225 -12.74 -16.60 9.91
N LEU A 226 -13.28 -17.43 10.78
CA LEU A 226 -12.55 -18.52 11.41
C LEU A 226 -11.94 -19.50 10.39
N LYS A 227 -12.68 -19.80 9.32
CA LYS A 227 -12.23 -20.72 8.25
C LYS A 227 -10.96 -20.21 7.57
N GLU A 228 -10.92 -18.93 7.21
CA GLU A 228 -9.75 -18.33 6.55
C GLU A 228 -8.52 -18.35 7.47
N VAL A 229 -8.71 -18.05 8.75
CA VAL A 229 -7.62 -18.06 9.75
C VAL A 229 -7.09 -19.47 9.97
N LEU A 230 -7.95 -20.47 10.17
CA LEU A 230 -7.57 -21.86 10.36
C LEU A 230 -6.86 -22.44 9.12
N MET A 231 -7.40 -22.21 7.93
CA MET A 231 -6.77 -22.65 6.68
C MET A 231 -5.36 -22.09 6.51
N ARG A 232 -5.16 -20.81 6.82
CA ARG A 232 -3.83 -20.19 6.73
C ARG A 232 -2.87 -20.74 7.78
N PHE A 233 -3.37 -21.03 8.99
CA PHE A 233 -2.55 -21.65 10.03
C PHE A 233 -2.09 -23.06 9.62
N ILE A 234 -3.00 -23.91 9.13
CA ILE A 234 -2.68 -25.26 8.64
C ILE A 234 -1.66 -25.20 7.49
N LEU A 235 -1.83 -24.24 6.57
CA LEU A 235 -0.93 -24.09 5.43
C LEU A 235 0.41 -23.42 5.78
N THR A 236 0.62 -22.96 7.02
CA THR A 236 1.86 -22.30 7.42
C THR A 236 3.07 -23.23 7.29
N VAL A 237 2.98 -24.45 7.82
CA VAL A 237 4.10 -25.40 7.82
C VAL A 237 4.52 -25.77 6.38
N PRO A 238 3.63 -26.28 5.50
CA PRO A 238 4.02 -26.59 4.13
C PRO A 238 4.52 -25.38 3.35
N LYS A 239 3.97 -24.18 3.60
CA LYS A 239 4.42 -22.96 2.96
C LYS A 239 5.84 -22.55 3.39
N CYS A 240 6.15 -22.63 4.69
CA CYS A 240 7.48 -22.37 5.21
C CYS A 240 8.50 -23.39 4.68
N ALA A 241 8.16 -24.66 4.64
CA ALA A 241 9.00 -25.71 4.05
C ALA A 241 9.29 -25.42 2.56
N TRP A 242 8.28 -25.00 1.80
CA TRP A 242 8.46 -24.61 0.41
C TRP A 242 9.38 -23.40 0.25
N ILE A 243 9.15 -22.33 1.04
CA ILE A 243 10.00 -21.13 1.02
C ILE A 243 11.46 -21.53 1.26
N TYR A 244 11.74 -22.30 2.32
CA TYR A 244 13.10 -22.76 2.61
C TYR A 244 13.68 -23.63 1.49
N THR A 245 12.91 -24.55 0.92
CA THR A 245 13.37 -25.42 -0.17
C THR A 245 13.81 -24.62 -1.39
N VAL A 246 13.03 -23.59 -1.76
CA VAL A 246 13.29 -22.80 -2.97
C VAL A 246 14.39 -21.75 -2.76
N THR A 247 14.42 -21.09 -1.58
CA THR A 247 15.31 -19.96 -1.35
C THR A 247 16.54 -20.27 -0.52
N ARG A 248 16.55 -21.40 0.21
CA ARG A 248 17.54 -21.77 1.21
C ARG A 248 17.70 -20.70 2.31
N ASP A 249 16.68 -19.86 2.52
CA ASP A 249 16.67 -18.79 3.50
C ASP A 249 15.71 -19.17 4.66
N PHE A 250 16.31 -19.53 5.79
CA PHE A 250 15.56 -19.92 6.99
C PHE A 250 14.84 -18.71 7.62
N GLU A 251 15.46 -17.53 7.59
CA GLU A 251 14.85 -16.32 8.16
C GLU A 251 13.61 -15.89 7.36
N ALA A 252 13.59 -16.05 6.03
CA ALA A 252 12.40 -15.82 5.23
C ALA A 252 11.25 -16.80 5.59
N ALA A 253 11.57 -18.06 5.79
CA ALA A 253 10.58 -19.07 6.23
C ALA A 253 10.06 -18.76 7.64
N LYS A 254 10.94 -18.39 8.57
CA LYS A 254 10.60 -17.97 9.95
C LYS A 254 9.74 -16.72 9.98
N LEU A 255 10.07 -15.68 9.19
CA LEU A 255 9.25 -14.49 9.06
C LEU A 255 7.83 -14.82 8.61
N GLN A 256 7.69 -15.72 7.61
CA GLN A 256 6.37 -16.16 7.15
C GLN A 256 5.56 -16.87 8.25
N ALA A 257 6.21 -17.71 9.06
CA ALA A 257 5.56 -18.36 10.20
C ALA A 257 5.12 -17.33 11.25
N LEU A 258 6.01 -16.41 11.62
CA LEU A 258 5.72 -15.35 12.60
C LEU A 258 4.54 -14.49 12.18
N ILE A 259 4.47 -14.08 10.90
CA ILE A 259 3.35 -13.29 10.38
C ILE A 259 2.02 -14.01 10.63
N TYR A 260 1.94 -15.32 10.35
CA TYR A 260 0.69 -16.06 10.53
C TYR A 260 0.33 -16.31 12.00
N ILE A 261 1.31 -16.72 12.81
CA ILE A 261 1.10 -16.99 14.24
C ILE A 261 0.63 -15.71 14.97
N LEU A 262 1.30 -14.59 14.72
CA LEU A 262 0.97 -13.33 15.37
C LEU A 262 -0.36 -12.75 14.85
N THR A 263 -0.66 -12.90 13.56
CA THR A 263 -1.99 -12.51 13.02
C THR A 263 -3.10 -13.35 13.67
N MET A 264 -2.90 -14.66 13.84
CA MET A 264 -3.85 -15.53 14.52
C MET A 264 -4.00 -15.15 16.00
N LYS A 265 -2.89 -14.87 16.71
CA LYS A 265 -2.92 -14.38 18.08
C LYS A 265 -3.79 -13.13 18.20
N GLY A 266 -3.59 -12.14 17.33
CA GLY A 266 -4.39 -10.93 17.30
C GLY A 266 -5.86 -11.20 16.98
N TRP A 267 -6.15 -12.10 16.04
CA TRP A 267 -7.51 -12.47 15.67
C TRP A 267 -8.27 -13.15 16.83
N LEU A 268 -7.59 -14.00 17.60
CA LEU A 268 -8.16 -14.66 18.79
C LEU A 268 -8.32 -13.72 19.99
N SER A 269 -7.56 -12.64 20.06
CA SER A 269 -7.62 -11.66 21.18
C SER A 269 -8.83 -10.72 21.10
N PHE A 270 -9.57 -10.71 19.99
CA PHE A 270 -10.82 -9.94 19.91
C PHE A 270 -11.92 -10.68 20.72
N PRO A 271 -12.62 -9.98 21.65
CA PRO A 271 -13.66 -10.55 22.48
C PRO A 271 -14.89 -11.05 21.71
#